data_f0dd319e6d716ebb1e0c38f590c0d556
#
_entry.id   f0dd319e6d716ebb1e0c38f590c0d556
#
_cell.length_a   1.000
_cell.length_b   1.000
_cell.length_c   1.000
_cell.angle_alpha   90.00
_cell.angle_beta   90.00
_cell.angle_gamma   90.00
#
_symmetry.space_group_name_H-M   'P 1'
#
loop_
_entity.id
_entity.type
_entity.pdbx_description
1 polymer ?
#
loop_
_entity_poly.entity_id
_entity_poly.type
_entity_poly.pdbx_seq_one_letter_code
_entity_poly.pdbx_strand_id
1 'polypeptide(L)'
;LEETETRPINVYGESKLAGDVAIAESGIPYLILRTSWLYDSRGKNFLLTMLRLVAKNESLSVVSDQIGAPTSARLVASTTAKIIQQTNRLGIEKQFVKASLVHCTTSGETSWHGFSEAIFEGARQRGAQLKVREVKPISSGEYPTVAARPENSRLSLTRLKETYAIETPNWRDELDYTLDEIYGLR
;
A
#
# COMPACT_ATOMS: atom_id res chain seq x y z
N LEU A 1 -6.05 -6.56 12.65
CA LEU A 1 -5.24 -7.74 12.95
C LEU A 1 -5.53 -8.83 11.92
N GLU A 2 -4.63 -9.76 11.74
CA GLU A 2 -4.77 -10.90 10.82
C GLU A 2 -5.87 -11.88 11.24
N GLU A 3 -6.21 -11.91 12.52
CA GLU A 3 -7.30 -12.72 13.08
C GLU A 3 -8.67 -12.03 13.01
N THR A 4 -8.71 -10.75 12.62
CA THR A 4 -9.99 -10.04 12.51
C THR A 4 -10.86 -10.70 11.46
N GLU A 5 -12.13 -10.93 11.80
CA GLU A 5 -13.12 -11.46 10.85
C GLU A 5 -13.15 -10.62 9.57
N THR A 6 -13.04 -11.29 8.43
CA THR A 6 -13.06 -10.63 7.14
C THR A 6 -14.49 -10.31 6.71
N ARG A 7 -14.74 -9.05 6.33
CA ARG A 7 -16.04 -8.56 5.88
C ARG A 7 -15.85 -7.75 4.60
N PRO A 8 -15.76 -8.43 3.44
CA PRO A 8 -15.62 -7.73 2.16
C PRO A 8 -16.86 -6.86 1.88
N ILE A 9 -16.62 -5.66 1.39
CA ILE A 9 -17.68 -4.67 1.11
C ILE A 9 -17.94 -4.47 -0.38
N ASN A 10 -17.26 -5.23 -1.22
CA ASN A 10 -17.39 -5.19 -2.67
C ASN A 10 -16.90 -6.49 -3.31
N VAL A 11 -17.24 -6.70 -4.58
CA VAL A 11 -16.89 -7.91 -5.36
C VAL A 11 -15.38 -8.14 -5.45
N TYR A 12 -14.57 -7.06 -5.50
CA TYR A 12 -13.12 -7.20 -5.47
C TYR A 12 -12.64 -7.83 -4.17
N GLY A 13 -13.14 -7.33 -3.03
CA GLY A 13 -12.83 -7.90 -1.72
C GLY A 13 -13.26 -9.35 -1.57
N GLU A 14 -14.46 -9.68 -2.06
CA GLU A 14 -14.99 -11.07 -2.08
C GLU A 14 -14.08 -12.00 -2.91
N SER A 15 -13.70 -11.57 -4.11
CA SER A 15 -12.80 -12.36 -4.97
C SER A 15 -11.42 -12.61 -4.35
N LYS A 16 -10.87 -11.60 -3.64
CA LYS A 16 -9.60 -11.74 -2.92
C LYS A 16 -9.71 -12.69 -1.74
N LEU A 17 -10.79 -12.58 -0.97
CA LEU A 17 -11.03 -13.49 0.15
C LEU A 17 -11.23 -14.94 -0.34
N ALA A 18 -11.97 -15.15 -1.42
CA ALA A 18 -12.13 -16.47 -2.01
C ALA A 18 -10.78 -17.08 -2.45
N GLY A 19 -9.87 -16.26 -2.98
CA GLY A 19 -8.50 -16.69 -3.30
C GLY A 19 -7.70 -17.06 -2.05
N ASP A 20 -7.78 -16.27 -0.97
CA ASP A 20 -7.12 -16.58 0.30
C ASP A 20 -7.62 -17.92 0.87
N VAL A 21 -8.94 -18.16 0.85
CA VAL A 21 -9.58 -19.40 1.32
C VAL A 21 -9.11 -20.59 0.47
N ALA A 22 -9.18 -20.48 -0.86
CA ALA A 22 -8.73 -21.56 -1.75
C ALA A 22 -7.26 -21.94 -1.53
N ILE A 23 -6.39 -20.97 -1.28
CA ILE A 23 -4.98 -21.22 -0.93
C ILE A 23 -4.90 -21.94 0.42
N ALA A 24 -5.64 -21.49 1.43
CA ALA A 24 -5.63 -22.10 2.76
C ALA A 24 -6.13 -23.56 2.74
N GLU A 25 -7.10 -23.87 1.91
CA GLU A 25 -7.69 -25.22 1.77
C GLU A 25 -6.86 -26.14 0.86
N SER A 26 -5.86 -25.63 0.14
CA SER A 26 -5.07 -26.41 -0.81
C SER A 26 -4.20 -27.52 -0.17
N GLY A 27 -3.95 -27.46 1.12
CA GLY A 27 -3.09 -28.40 1.86
C GLY A 27 -1.59 -28.24 1.58
N ILE A 28 -1.16 -27.26 0.77
CA ILE A 28 0.25 -26.96 0.52
C ILE A 28 0.74 -25.90 1.52
N PRO A 29 2.03 -25.84 1.86
CA PRO A 29 2.60 -24.72 2.61
C PRO A 29 2.41 -23.40 1.86
N TYR A 30 1.93 -22.37 2.52
CA TYR A 30 1.67 -21.07 1.89
C TYR A 30 1.95 -19.88 2.82
N LEU A 31 2.13 -18.73 2.22
CA LEU A 31 2.14 -17.45 2.90
C LEU A 31 1.32 -16.43 2.08
N ILE A 32 0.30 -15.86 2.69
CA ILE A 32 -0.50 -14.78 2.12
C ILE A 32 0.02 -13.47 2.69
N LEU A 33 0.48 -12.57 1.81
CA LEU A 33 0.83 -11.20 2.19
C LEU A 33 -0.32 -10.26 1.79
N ARG A 34 -1.08 -9.78 2.78
CA ARG A 34 -2.08 -8.74 2.55
C ARG A 34 -1.43 -7.37 2.59
N THR A 35 -1.70 -6.56 1.59
CA THR A 35 -1.20 -5.19 1.46
C THR A 35 -2.33 -4.21 1.16
N SER A 36 -2.07 -2.92 1.24
CA SER A 36 -3.03 -1.86 0.90
C SER A 36 -2.33 -0.72 0.15
N TRP A 37 -3.11 0.05 -0.62
CA TRP A 37 -2.70 1.28 -1.31
C TRP A 37 -1.40 1.12 -2.13
N LEU A 38 -1.33 0.04 -2.90
CA LEU A 38 -0.13 -0.32 -3.66
C LEU A 38 0.16 0.71 -4.77
N TYR A 39 1.41 1.18 -4.85
CA TYR A 39 1.90 2.08 -5.88
C TYR A 39 3.33 1.70 -6.33
N ASP A 40 3.77 2.28 -7.46
CA ASP A 40 5.10 2.08 -8.01
C ASP A 40 5.51 3.29 -8.89
N SER A 41 6.78 3.36 -9.25
CA SER A 41 7.33 4.28 -10.25
C SER A 41 6.83 4.00 -11.68
N ARG A 42 6.16 2.87 -11.90
CA ARG A 42 5.69 2.38 -13.21
C ARG A 42 4.22 1.96 -13.18
N GLY A 43 3.64 1.75 -14.38
CA GLY A 43 2.30 1.21 -14.53
C GLY A 43 1.19 2.23 -14.29
N LYS A 44 0.02 1.75 -13.82
CA LYS A 44 -1.15 2.57 -13.50
C LYS A 44 -1.41 2.52 -12.00
N ASN A 45 -1.18 3.63 -11.31
CA ASN A 45 -1.40 3.73 -9.87
C ASN A 45 -1.76 5.18 -9.47
N PHE A 46 -2.07 5.38 -8.20
CA PHE A 46 -2.47 6.67 -7.64
C PHE A 46 -1.35 7.72 -7.77
N LEU A 47 -0.10 7.39 -7.40
CA LEU A 47 1.06 8.29 -7.48
C LEU A 47 1.22 8.89 -8.88
N LEU A 48 1.32 8.04 -9.90
CA LEU A 48 1.51 8.48 -11.29
C LEU A 48 0.28 9.22 -11.83
N THR A 49 -0.91 8.88 -11.35
CA THR A 49 -2.14 9.60 -11.69
C THR A 49 -2.11 11.01 -11.11
N MET A 50 -1.71 11.17 -9.83
CA MET A 50 -1.59 12.48 -9.20
C MET A 50 -0.53 13.34 -9.89
N LEU A 51 0.67 12.82 -10.13
CA LEU A 51 1.72 13.55 -10.86
C LEU A 51 1.26 14.07 -12.23
N ARG A 52 0.47 13.28 -12.94
CA ARG A 52 -0.10 13.67 -14.24
C ARG A 52 -1.19 14.75 -14.12
N LEU A 53 -2.03 14.66 -13.08
CA LEU A 53 -3.12 15.60 -12.85
C LEU A 53 -2.61 16.97 -12.42
N VAL A 54 -1.60 17.03 -11.54
CA VAL A 54 -1.04 18.30 -11.06
C VAL A 54 -0.27 19.08 -12.10
N ALA A 55 0.22 18.42 -13.13
CA ALA A 55 0.84 19.08 -14.28
C ALA A 55 -0.18 19.79 -15.18
N LYS A 56 -1.47 19.44 -15.07
CA LYS A 56 -2.52 19.90 -15.99
C LYS A 56 -3.56 20.81 -15.33
N ASN A 57 -3.84 20.64 -14.05
CA ASN A 57 -4.94 21.30 -13.33
C ASN A 57 -4.40 22.28 -12.30
N GLU A 58 -5.12 23.39 -12.10
CA GLU A 58 -4.78 24.38 -11.07
C GLU A 58 -5.33 24.01 -9.67
N SER A 59 -6.39 23.21 -9.62
CA SER A 59 -7.02 22.72 -8.38
C SER A 59 -7.41 21.26 -8.55
N LEU A 60 -7.27 20.50 -7.47
CA LEU A 60 -7.73 19.11 -7.38
C LEU A 60 -8.55 18.93 -6.10
N SER A 61 -9.53 18.02 -6.15
CA SER A 61 -10.27 17.56 -4.97
C SER A 61 -9.90 16.09 -4.68
N VAL A 62 -9.49 15.80 -3.46
CA VAL A 62 -9.02 14.46 -3.07
C VAL A 62 -9.66 14.05 -1.74
N VAL A 63 -10.09 12.79 -1.67
CA VAL A 63 -10.74 12.20 -0.49
C VAL A 63 -9.82 12.25 0.73
N SER A 64 -10.32 12.73 1.87
CA SER A 64 -9.57 12.93 3.11
C SER A 64 -10.03 12.06 4.29
N ASP A 65 -11.16 11.39 4.18
CA ASP A 65 -11.78 10.54 5.22
C ASP A 65 -11.49 9.04 5.06
N GLN A 66 -10.73 8.64 4.04
CA GLN A 66 -10.20 7.28 3.90
C GLN A 66 -8.74 7.27 4.35
N ILE A 67 -8.44 6.41 5.34
CA ILE A 67 -7.11 6.33 5.98
C ILE A 67 -6.46 4.99 5.69
N GLY A 68 -5.19 5.02 5.35
CA GLY A 68 -4.39 3.84 5.06
C GLY A 68 -2.88 4.12 5.05
N ALA A 69 -2.09 3.17 4.60
CA ALA A 69 -0.64 3.28 4.45
C ALA A 69 -0.26 3.05 2.97
N PRO A 70 0.17 4.09 2.24
CA PRO A 70 0.66 3.92 0.87
C PRO A 70 1.87 2.99 0.86
N THR A 71 1.82 1.92 0.09
CA THR A 71 2.83 0.86 0.09
C THR A 71 3.43 0.70 -1.30
N SER A 72 4.76 0.79 -1.42
CA SER A 72 5.42 0.59 -2.70
C SER A 72 5.48 -0.89 -3.08
N ALA A 73 5.38 -1.20 -4.37
CA ALA A 73 5.59 -2.57 -4.86
C ALA A 73 7.00 -3.07 -4.54
N ARG A 74 7.99 -2.18 -4.54
CA ARG A 74 9.37 -2.46 -4.13
C ARG A 74 9.45 -2.97 -2.69
N LEU A 75 8.75 -2.34 -1.75
CA LEU A 75 8.70 -2.79 -0.35
C LEU A 75 8.13 -4.21 -0.25
N VAL A 76 7.00 -4.47 -0.90
CA VAL A 76 6.38 -5.81 -0.90
C VAL A 76 7.35 -6.84 -1.46
N ALA A 77 7.99 -6.56 -2.59
CA ALA A 77 8.96 -7.45 -3.22
C ALA A 77 10.18 -7.72 -2.31
N SER A 78 10.75 -6.68 -1.71
CA SER A 78 11.91 -6.82 -0.82
C SER A 78 11.56 -7.57 0.48
N THR A 79 10.38 -7.34 1.04
CA THR A 79 9.86 -8.07 2.20
C THR A 79 9.66 -9.55 1.85
N THR A 80 9.06 -9.84 0.70
CA THR A 80 8.88 -11.21 0.20
C THR A 80 10.22 -11.92 0.07
N ALA A 81 11.21 -11.28 -0.54
CA ALA A 81 12.55 -11.84 -0.69
C ALA A 81 13.22 -12.15 0.66
N LYS A 82 13.11 -11.24 1.64
CA LYS A 82 13.63 -11.46 3.00
C LYS A 82 12.97 -12.67 3.68
N ILE A 83 11.64 -12.79 3.58
CA ILE A 83 10.90 -13.91 4.14
C ILE A 83 11.35 -15.23 3.49
N ILE A 84 11.46 -15.29 2.16
CA ILE A 84 11.94 -16.47 1.44
C ILE A 84 13.37 -16.87 1.87
N GLN A 85 14.27 -15.90 2.01
CA GLN A 85 15.65 -16.16 2.47
C GLN A 85 15.69 -16.75 3.88
N GLN A 86 14.86 -16.22 4.80
CA GLN A 86 14.76 -16.75 6.16
C GLN A 86 14.17 -18.17 6.17
N THR A 87 13.13 -18.40 5.37
CA THR A 87 12.46 -19.69 5.25
C THR A 87 13.39 -20.76 4.72
N ASN A 88 14.20 -20.46 3.69
CA ASN A 88 15.19 -21.38 3.12
C ASN A 88 16.28 -21.78 4.13
N ARG A 89 16.64 -20.88 5.06
CA ARG A 89 17.65 -21.17 6.10
C ARG A 89 17.12 -22.08 7.22
N LEU A 90 15.82 -22.06 7.51
CA LEU A 90 15.20 -22.74 8.64
C LEU A 90 14.42 -24.01 8.26
N GLY A 91 14.27 -24.28 6.96
CA GLY A 91 13.42 -25.34 6.41
C GLY A 91 11.97 -24.85 6.24
N ILE A 92 11.46 -24.99 5.02
CA ILE A 92 10.19 -24.42 4.54
C ILE A 92 9.00 -24.77 5.46
N GLU A 93 8.94 -26.02 5.94
CA GLU A 93 7.80 -26.53 6.70
C GLU A 93 7.63 -25.88 8.08
N LYS A 94 8.71 -25.46 8.74
CA LYS A 94 8.66 -24.97 10.12
C LYS A 94 8.19 -23.51 10.23
N GLN A 95 8.32 -22.72 9.20
CA GLN A 95 8.05 -21.26 9.25
C GLN A 95 6.72 -20.87 8.62
N PHE A 96 6.26 -21.57 7.57
CA PHE A 96 4.93 -21.34 6.99
C PHE A 96 3.78 -21.82 7.90
N VAL A 97 4.05 -22.78 8.79
CA VAL A 97 3.08 -23.25 9.79
C VAL A 97 2.81 -22.20 10.88
N LYS A 98 3.74 -21.24 11.11
CA LYS A 98 3.59 -20.24 12.18
C LYS A 98 2.79 -18.98 11.80
N ALA A 99 2.76 -18.61 10.52
CA ALA A 99 1.99 -17.46 10.05
C ALA A 99 1.67 -17.60 8.57
N SER A 100 0.52 -18.17 8.28
CA SER A 100 0.01 -18.36 6.92
C SER A 100 -0.54 -17.07 6.30
N LEU A 101 -0.84 -16.06 7.12
CA LEU A 101 -1.33 -14.76 6.72
C LEU A 101 -0.57 -13.67 7.48
N VAL A 102 0.00 -12.72 6.76
CA VAL A 102 0.76 -11.59 7.32
C VAL A 102 0.41 -10.30 6.57
N HIS A 103 0.29 -9.23 7.29
CA HIS A 103 0.15 -7.90 6.71
C HIS A 103 1.51 -7.33 6.31
N CYS A 104 1.57 -6.69 5.13
CA CYS A 104 2.79 -6.08 4.59
C CYS A 104 2.45 -4.71 3.99
N THR A 105 2.61 -3.67 4.79
CA THR A 105 2.48 -2.26 4.38
C THR A 105 3.67 -1.47 4.91
N THR A 106 3.79 -0.22 4.50
CA THR A 106 4.64 0.76 5.18
C THR A 106 4.13 1.03 6.60
N SER A 107 4.98 1.55 7.47
CA SER A 107 4.58 2.09 8.76
C SER A 107 4.01 3.52 8.62
N GLY A 108 3.29 3.98 9.64
CA GLY A 108 2.57 5.24 9.63
C GLY A 108 1.25 5.15 8.86
N GLU A 109 0.58 6.28 8.75
CA GLU A 109 -0.73 6.39 8.11
C GLU A 109 -0.94 7.76 7.49
N THR A 110 -1.83 7.84 6.50
CA THR A 110 -2.28 9.09 5.89
C THR A 110 -3.63 8.90 5.21
N SER A 111 -4.27 10.00 4.78
CA SER A 111 -5.41 9.96 3.86
C SER A 111 -4.94 10.00 2.40
N TRP A 112 -5.86 9.74 1.44
CA TRP A 112 -5.55 9.99 0.03
C TRP A 112 -5.18 11.45 -0.24
N HIS A 113 -5.86 12.38 0.45
CA HIS A 113 -5.53 13.80 0.40
C HIS A 113 -4.10 14.05 0.91
N GLY A 114 -3.75 13.59 2.12
CA GLY A 114 -2.41 13.78 2.67
C GLY A 114 -1.32 13.09 1.84
N PHE A 115 -1.63 11.93 1.24
CA PHE A 115 -0.70 11.27 0.32
C PHE A 115 -0.48 12.11 -0.94
N SER A 116 -1.54 12.71 -1.52
CA SER A 116 -1.40 13.58 -2.68
C SER A 116 -0.61 14.85 -2.38
N GLU A 117 -0.80 15.48 -1.21
CA GLU A 117 0.00 16.63 -0.79
C GLU A 117 1.49 16.29 -0.70
N ALA A 118 1.82 15.14 -0.09
CA ALA A 118 3.21 14.67 0.00
C ALA A 118 3.82 14.38 -1.38
N ILE A 119 3.04 13.80 -2.32
CA ILE A 119 3.48 13.59 -3.70
C ILE A 119 3.85 14.94 -4.36
N PHE A 120 3.01 15.96 -4.18
CA PHE A 120 3.23 17.27 -4.81
C PHE A 120 4.40 18.02 -4.20
N GLU A 121 4.53 17.97 -2.88
CA GLU A 121 5.68 18.52 -2.18
C GLU A 121 6.98 17.87 -2.64
N GLY A 122 7.04 16.54 -2.61
CA GLY A 122 8.21 15.77 -3.03
C GLY A 122 8.57 15.98 -4.52
N ALA A 123 7.58 16.14 -5.40
CA ALA A 123 7.79 16.46 -6.80
C ALA A 123 8.37 17.87 -6.98
N ARG A 124 7.84 18.89 -6.25
CA ARG A 124 8.40 20.25 -6.27
C ARG A 124 9.84 20.31 -5.80
N GLN A 125 10.18 19.60 -4.72
CA GLN A 125 11.54 19.50 -4.21
C GLN A 125 12.52 18.92 -5.25
N ARG A 126 12.01 18.11 -6.18
CA ARG A 126 12.76 17.51 -7.31
C ARG A 126 12.69 18.32 -8.61
N GLY A 127 12.26 19.57 -8.52
CA GLY A 127 12.25 20.52 -9.65
C GLY A 127 11.04 20.37 -10.60
N ALA A 128 10.01 19.60 -10.25
CA ALA A 128 8.83 19.49 -11.08
C ALA A 128 8.04 20.81 -11.11
N GLN A 129 7.68 21.25 -12.31
CA GLN A 129 6.80 22.39 -12.49
C GLN A 129 5.34 21.92 -12.44
N LEU A 130 4.64 22.29 -11.36
CA LEU A 130 3.26 21.90 -11.13
C LEU A 130 2.34 23.09 -11.36
N LYS A 131 1.23 22.89 -12.08
CA LYS A 131 0.19 23.90 -12.24
C LYS A 131 -0.69 24.01 -10.98
N VAL A 132 -0.78 22.93 -10.22
CA VAL A 132 -1.65 22.87 -9.03
C VAL A 132 -1.24 23.92 -7.99
N ARG A 133 -2.23 24.70 -7.53
CA ARG A 133 -2.11 25.70 -6.47
C ARG A 133 -2.82 25.26 -5.20
N GLU A 134 -3.86 24.42 -5.34
CA GLU A 134 -4.71 24.01 -4.25
C GLU A 134 -5.12 22.53 -4.40
N VAL A 135 -5.08 21.80 -3.29
CA VAL A 135 -5.64 20.45 -3.16
C VAL A 135 -6.72 20.50 -2.09
N LYS A 136 -7.99 20.39 -2.49
CA LYS A 136 -9.13 20.46 -1.59
C LYS A 136 -9.40 19.11 -0.96
N PRO A 137 -9.45 18.99 0.37
CA PRO A 137 -9.97 17.80 1.01
C PRO A 137 -11.49 17.72 0.79
N ILE A 138 -11.94 16.54 0.39
CA ILE A 138 -13.37 16.23 0.26
C ILE A 138 -13.69 14.93 0.99
N SER A 139 -14.96 14.72 1.32
CA SER A 139 -15.44 13.47 1.88
C SER A 139 -15.63 12.39 0.79
N SER A 140 -15.68 11.13 1.19
CA SER A 140 -16.03 10.01 0.29
C SER A 140 -17.42 10.16 -0.31
N GLY A 141 -18.37 10.81 0.41
CA GLY A 141 -19.71 11.09 -0.09
C GLY A 141 -19.75 12.09 -1.25
N GLU A 142 -18.77 13.01 -1.31
CA GLU A 142 -18.63 13.98 -2.41
C GLU A 142 -17.89 13.40 -3.64
N TYR A 143 -17.28 12.21 -3.49
CA TYR A 143 -16.60 11.55 -4.59
C TYR A 143 -17.24 10.16 -4.89
N PRO A 144 -18.36 10.13 -5.58
CA PRO A 144 -19.05 8.87 -5.85
C PRO A 144 -18.18 7.92 -6.68
N THR A 145 -17.98 6.71 -6.18
CA THR A 145 -17.27 5.63 -6.87
C THR A 145 -18.22 4.47 -7.12
N VAL A 146 -18.01 3.72 -8.22
CA VAL A 146 -18.82 2.55 -8.56
C VAL A 146 -18.75 1.48 -7.47
N ALA A 147 -17.58 1.32 -6.82
CA ALA A 147 -17.39 0.36 -5.74
C ALA A 147 -17.17 1.09 -4.41
N ALA A 148 -17.84 0.65 -3.35
CA ALA A 148 -17.58 1.12 -2.00
C ALA A 148 -16.11 0.88 -1.61
N ARG A 149 -15.51 1.86 -0.95
CA ARG A 149 -14.13 1.75 -0.44
C ARG A 149 -14.15 1.85 1.08
N PRO A 150 -13.31 1.07 1.80
CA PRO A 150 -13.25 1.17 3.25
C PRO A 150 -12.70 2.53 3.69
N GLU A 151 -13.29 3.12 4.72
CA GLU A 151 -12.77 4.33 5.37
C GLU A 151 -11.45 4.04 6.09
N ASN A 152 -11.27 2.81 6.57
CA ASN A 152 -10.08 2.37 7.29
C ASN A 152 -9.43 1.18 6.59
N SER A 153 -8.26 1.42 5.99
CA SER A 153 -7.42 0.41 5.33
C SER A 153 -6.10 0.17 6.08
N ARG A 154 -6.03 0.53 7.36
CA ARG A 154 -4.83 0.31 8.19
C ARG A 154 -4.68 -1.16 8.52
N LEU A 155 -3.45 -1.65 8.41
CA LEU A 155 -3.08 -3.04 8.70
C LEU A 155 -2.02 -3.07 9.81
N SER A 156 -2.18 -3.97 10.78
CA SER A 156 -1.17 -4.16 11.83
C SER A 156 0.06 -4.84 11.25
N LEU A 157 1.25 -4.38 11.65
CA LEU A 157 2.53 -4.95 11.26
C LEU A 157 3.17 -5.82 12.37
N THR A 158 2.45 -6.02 13.46
CA THR A 158 2.94 -6.73 14.64
C THR A 158 3.40 -8.14 14.28
N ARG A 159 2.57 -8.89 13.55
CA ARG A 159 2.92 -10.26 13.15
C ARG A 159 4.13 -10.31 12.24
N LEU A 160 4.27 -9.38 11.28
CA LEU A 160 5.45 -9.29 10.41
C LEU A 160 6.73 -9.10 11.24
N LYS A 161 6.69 -8.21 12.23
CA LYS A 161 7.80 -7.93 13.13
C LYS A 161 8.11 -9.12 14.05
N GLU A 162 7.12 -9.68 14.71
CA GLU A 162 7.32 -10.76 15.68
C GLU A 162 7.73 -12.09 15.03
N THR A 163 7.20 -12.40 13.84
CA THR A 163 7.47 -13.67 13.15
C THR A 163 8.77 -13.64 12.35
N TYR A 164 9.03 -12.52 11.66
CA TYR A 164 10.13 -12.43 10.69
C TYR A 164 11.20 -11.41 11.08
N ALA A 165 11.06 -10.72 12.22
CA ALA A 165 11.94 -9.62 12.62
C ALA A 165 12.11 -8.56 11.52
N ILE A 166 11.04 -8.30 10.74
CA ILE A 166 11.02 -7.31 9.67
C ILE A 166 10.26 -6.08 10.13
N GLU A 167 10.94 -4.95 10.14
CA GLU A 167 10.32 -3.62 10.30
C GLU A 167 10.25 -2.94 8.93
N THR A 168 9.13 -2.29 8.67
CA THR A 168 8.91 -1.57 7.42
C THR A 168 9.19 -0.08 7.61
N PRO A 169 9.74 0.60 6.59
CA PRO A 169 9.98 2.04 6.63
C PRO A 169 8.66 2.81 6.72
N ASN A 170 8.77 4.09 7.09
CA ASN A 170 7.62 5.00 7.02
C ASN A 170 7.19 5.20 5.57
N TRP A 171 5.90 5.42 5.34
CA TRP A 171 5.36 5.63 4.00
C TRP A 171 5.95 6.86 3.29
N ARG A 172 6.38 7.88 4.04
CA ARG A 172 7.04 9.07 3.48
C ARG A 172 8.42 8.72 2.91
N ASP A 173 9.21 7.93 3.61
CA ASP A 173 10.54 7.50 3.16
C ASP A 173 10.44 6.65 1.88
N GLU A 174 9.43 5.78 1.80
CA GLU A 174 9.15 4.98 0.59
C GLU A 174 8.66 5.86 -0.57
N LEU A 175 7.87 6.88 -0.29
CA LEU A 175 7.44 7.84 -1.30
C LEU A 175 8.64 8.60 -1.86
N ASP A 176 9.50 9.14 -0.99
CA ASP A 176 10.70 9.87 -1.40
C ASP A 176 11.63 9.00 -2.24
N TYR A 177 11.83 7.74 -1.83
CA TYR A 177 12.59 6.78 -2.64
C TYR A 177 11.99 6.61 -4.05
N THR A 178 10.68 6.43 -4.15
CA THR A 178 10.00 6.22 -5.43
C THR A 178 10.02 7.49 -6.30
N LEU A 179 9.91 8.66 -5.69
CA LEU A 179 10.04 9.93 -6.40
C LEU A 179 11.47 10.13 -6.92
N ASP A 180 12.50 9.81 -6.14
CA ASP A 180 13.90 9.84 -6.61
C ASP A 180 14.08 8.97 -7.85
N GLU A 181 13.48 7.78 -7.87
CA GLU A 181 13.51 6.88 -9.03
C GLU A 181 12.80 7.49 -10.24
N ILE A 182 11.62 8.10 -10.05
CA ILE A 182 10.85 8.75 -11.13
C ILE A 182 11.61 9.93 -11.74
N TYR A 183 12.31 10.72 -10.91
CA TYR A 183 13.04 11.91 -11.34
C TYR A 183 14.51 11.65 -11.70
N GLY A 184 14.95 10.38 -11.71
CA GLY A 184 16.30 9.99 -12.16
C GLY A 184 17.41 10.42 -11.20
N LEU A 185 17.11 10.52 -9.90
CA LEU A 185 18.07 10.86 -8.84
C LEU A 185 18.73 9.62 -8.22
N ARG A 186 18.36 8.43 -8.68
CA ARG A 186 18.91 7.10 -8.31
C ARG A 186 19.14 6.25 -9.53
#